data_074dae9c6645e562c4264e0af58d5087
#
_entry.id   074dae9c6645e562c4264e0af58d5087
#
_cell.length_a   1.000
_cell.length_b   1.000
_cell.length_c   1.000
_cell.angle_alpha   90.00
_cell.angle_beta   90.00
_cell.angle_gamma   90.00
#
_symmetry.space_group_name_H-M   'P 1'
#
loop_
_entity.id
_entity.type
_entity.pdbx_description
1 polymer ?
#
loop_
_entity_poly.entity_id
_entity_poly.type
_entity_poly.pdbx_seq_one_letter_code
_entity_poly.pdbx_strand_id
1 'polypeptide(L)'
;MNTKIYAHLVEKIEEAFSLPRYSHLHGKISADTVLDSLPWTPSRQHKLQQQLSETFDLDVNLAQGTVRSLVDHIDQRYLTRFFGEIWKPRTEDYTYSGWNLVDQINAQNPQKVLDYGCGYNQYSGRIKNLVGIDPYNNCADYMVDILEFGVEPQSFDHIIVFGSLNFNSREDIELRFNRLVELLMPRGRMYFRVNPGIPHANGPWVDIFPWNFEIAYEFSQKNNLDLTTFKKDRNDRFYFEYIKLGDSV
;
A
#
# COMPACT_ATOMS: atom_id res chain seq x y z
N MET A 1 -4.89 9.46 -0.72
CA MET A 1 -5.19 10.06 0.62
C MET A 1 -5.91 9.05 1.48
N ASN A 2 -5.40 8.76 2.68
CA ASN A 2 -5.99 7.82 3.64
C ASN A 2 -7.30 8.35 4.23
N THR A 3 -8.41 7.62 3.99
CA THR A 3 -9.76 8.08 4.35
C THR A 3 -10.02 8.07 5.86
N LYS A 4 -9.41 7.14 6.60
CA LYS A 4 -9.57 7.02 8.07
C LYS A 4 -8.85 8.16 8.79
N ILE A 5 -7.60 8.44 8.40
CA ILE A 5 -6.81 9.55 8.95
C ILE A 5 -7.50 10.87 8.61
N TYR A 6 -7.98 11.03 7.37
CA TYR A 6 -8.70 12.22 6.94
C TYR A 6 -9.94 12.47 7.80
N ALA A 7 -10.83 11.47 7.94
CA ALA A 7 -12.05 11.62 8.72
C ALA A 7 -11.74 12.00 10.17
N HIS A 8 -10.78 11.33 10.80
CA HIS A 8 -10.38 11.63 12.18
C HIS A 8 -9.78 13.05 12.31
N LEU A 9 -8.93 13.45 11.38
CA LEU A 9 -8.32 14.78 11.40
C LEU A 9 -9.36 15.88 11.24
N VAL A 10 -10.32 15.73 10.32
CA VAL A 10 -11.43 16.68 10.14
C VAL A 10 -12.26 16.80 11.41
N GLU A 11 -12.65 15.67 12.01
CA GLU A 11 -13.36 15.64 13.29
C GLU A 11 -12.62 16.41 14.38
N LYS A 12 -11.32 16.17 14.54
CA LYS A 12 -10.51 16.83 15.58
C LYS A 12 -10.31 18.34 15.32
N ILE A 13 -10.18 18.74 14.06
CA ILE A 13 -10.16 20.17 13.69
C ILE A 13 -11.49 20.83 14.03
N GLU A 14 -12.62 20.23 13.67
CA GLU A 14 -13.94 20.76 13.98
C GLU A 14 -14.21 20.84 15.49
N GLU A 15 -13.78 19.83 16.26
CA GLU A 15 -13.83 19.85 17.72
C GLU A 15 -13.02 21.02 18.30
N ALA A 16 -11.84 21.31 17.76
CA ALA A 16 -11.03 22.44 18.20
C ALA A 16 -11.71 23.80 17.97
N PHE A 17 -12.66 23.88 17.04
CA PHE A 17 -13.47 25.06 16.71
C PHE A 17 -14.95 24.91 17.11
N SER A 18 -15.29 24.07 18.06
CA SER A 18 -16.68 23.79 18.47
C SER A 18 -17.43 24.94 19.15
N LEU A 19 -16.77 26.08 19.43
CA LEU A 19 -17.43 27.26 20.00
C LEU A 19 -18.38 27.92 18.99
N PRO A 20 -19.53 28.52 19.47
CA PRO A 20 -20.56 29.12 18.59
C PRO A 20 -20.03 30.13 17.59
N ARG A 21 -19.00 30.91 17.95
CA ARG A 21 -18.33 31.89 17.05
C ARG A 21 -17.64 31.30 15.82
N TYR A 22 -17.39 29.98 15.83
CA TYR A 22 -16.77 29.26 14.72
C TYR A 22 -17.74 28.30 14.01
N SER A 23 -19.05 28.39 14.30
CA SER A 23 -20.08 27.54 13.69
C SER A 23 -20.03 27.55 12.15
N HIS A 24 -19.52 28.64 11.54
CA HIS A 24 -19.35 28.76 10.11
C HIS A 24 -18.29 27.83 9.52
N LEU A 25 -17.42 27.22 10.33
CA LEU A 25 -16.38 26.27 9.90
C LEU A 25 -16.88 24.82 9.89
N HIS A 26 -17.94 24.51 10.67
CA HIS A 26 -18.47 23.14 10.71
C HIS A 26 -18.99 22.68 9.36
N GLY A 27 -18.58 21.48 8.95
CA GLY A 27 -18.90 20.90 7.64
C GLY A 27 -18.21 21.58 6.44
N LYS A 28 -17.26 22.50 6.69
CA LYS A 28 -16.51 23.20 5.64
C LYS A 28 -15.04 22.82 5.58
N ILE A 29 -14.57 22.06 6.55
CA ILE A 29 -13.19 21.54 6.52
C ILE A 29 -13.11 20.47 5.44
N SER A 30 -12.26 20.71 4.45
CA SER A 30 -12.04 19.80 3.32
C SER A 30 -10.56 19.43 3.20
N ALA A 31 -10.26 18.51 2.32
CA ALA A 31 -8.87 18.12 2.03
C ALA A 31 -8.00 19.32 1.59
N ASP A 32 -8.60 20.28 0.90
CA ASP A 32 -7.90 21.45 0.36
C ASP A 32 -7.92 22.65 1.32
N THR A 33 -8.50 22.49 2.52
CA THR A 33 -8.47 23.54 3.55
C THR A 33 -7.02 23.81 3.95
N VAL A 34 -6.60 25.08 3.80
CA VAL A 34 -5.28 25.55 4.22
C VAL A 34 -5.27 25.70 5.73
N LEU A 35 -4.38 24.98 6.41
CA LEU A 35 -4.33 24.93 7.89
C LEU A 35 -4.05 26.33 8.47
N ASP A 36 -3.14 27.09 7.88
CA ASP A 36 -2.79 28.45 8.36
C ASP A 36 -3.93 29.44 8.21
N SER A 37 -4.94 29.17 7.38
CA SER A 37 -6.11 30.03 7.21
C SER A 37 -7.14 29.88 8.34
N LEU A 38 -6.99 28.84 9.17
CA LEU A 38 -7.89 28.59 10.29
C LEU A 38 -7.56 29.51 11.47
N PRO A 39 -8.55 29.94 12.26
CA PRO A 39 -8.37 30.91 13.34
C PRO A 39 -7.73 30.27 14.59
N TRP A 40 -6.52 29.79 14.45
CA TRP A 40 -5.76 29.17 15.53
C TRP A 40 -5.45 30.15 16.65
N THR A 41 -5.48 29.66 17.88
CA THR A 41 -4.72 30.23 18.97
C THR A 41 -3.57 29.27 19.30
N PRO A 42 -2.43 29.75 19.83
CA PRO A 42 -1.31 28.86 20.17
C PRO A 42 -1.72 27.68 21.05
N SER A 43 -2.60 27.92 22.01
CA SER A 43 -3.11 26.87 22.90
C SER A 43 -3.96 25.80 22.18
N ARG A 44 -4.82 26.18 21.20
CA ARG A 44 -5.60 25.22 20.43
C ARG A 44 -4.76 24.41 19.49
N GLN A 45 -3.86 25.08 18.80
CA GLN A 45 -2.92 24.43 17.90
C GLN A 45 -2.07 23.40 18.63
N HIS A 46 -1.52 23.79 19.78
CA HIS A 46 -0.71 22.89 20.62
C HIS A 46 -1.53 21.70 21.14
N LYS A 47 -2.77 21.95 21.62
CA LYS A 47 -3.66 20.87 22.11
C LYS A 47 -4.00 19.86 20.99
N LEU A 48 -4.37 20.35 19.80
CA LEU A 48 -4.67 19.46 18.68
C LEU A 48 -3.44 18.69 18.24
N GLN A 49 -2.28 19.34 18.15
CA GLN A 49 -1.00 18.69 17.83
C GLN A 49 -0.68 17.55 18.80
N GLN A 50 -0.84 17.81 20.11
CA GLN A 50 -0.63 16.79 21.14
C GLN A 50 -1.61 15.62 20.98
N GLN A 51 -2.91 15.89 20.78
CA GLN A 51 -3.93 14.85 20.58
C GLN A 51 -3.63 13.97 19.37
N LEU A 52 -3.25 14.57 18.24
CA LEU A 52 -2.89 13.82 17.03
C LEU A 52 -1.61 13.02 17.23
N SER A 53 -0.61 13.59 17.90
CA SER A 53 0.65 12.90 18.21
C SER A 53 0.41 11.67 19.10
N GLU A 54 -0.45 11.78 20.10
CA GLU A 54 -0.85 10.66 20.96
C GLU A 54 -1.67 9.61 20.19
N THR A 55 -2.61 10.06 19.32
CA THR A 55 -3.49 9.16 18.56
C THR A 55 -2.71 8.30 17.57
N PHE A 56 -1.77 8.90 16.84
CA PHE A 56 -1.00 8.21 15.82
C PHE A 56 0.33 7.64 16.35
N ASP A 57 0.70 8.00 17.58
CA ASP A 57 1.99 7.72 18.20
C ASP A 57 3.15 8.19 17.30
N LEU A 58 3.02 9.43 16.82
CA LEU A 58 3.95 10.12 15.91
C LEU A 58 4.11 11.57 16.36
N ASP A 59 5.25 12.17 16.05
CA ASP A 59 5.41 13.61 16.15
C ASP A 59 4.69 14.30 14.98
N VAL A 60 3.54 14.94 15.26
CA VAL A 60 2.70 15.62 14.28
C VAL A 60 2.90 17.12 14.39
N ASN A 61 3.24 17.78 13.28
CA ASN A 61 3.36 19.23 13.21
C ASN A 61 2.26 19.81 12.32
N LEU A 62 1.47 20.74 12.89
CA LEU A 62 0.35 21.41 12.20
C LEU A 62 0.79 22.70 11.46
N ALA A 63 2.08 22.96 11.36
CA ALA A 63 2.56 24.31 11.08
C ALA A 63 2.35 24.80 9.64
N GLN A 64 2.13 23.96 8.63
CA GLN A 64 1.99 24.45 7.23
C GLN A 64 1.25 23.45 6.33
N GLY A 65 0.60 23.96 5.29
CA GLY A 65 -0.01 23.18 4.22
C GLY A 65 -1.52 23.02 4.31
N THR A 66 -2.05 22.04 3.61
CA THR A 66 -3.47 21.69 3.59
C THR A 66 -3.76 20.49 4.49
N VAL A 67 -5.04 20.26 4.78
CA VAL A 67 -5.49 19.03 5.46
C VAL A 67 -5.00 17.80 4.70
N ARG A 68 -5.05 17.79 3.36
CA ARG A 68 -4.54 16.71 2.51
C ARG A 68 -3.05 16.43 2.77
N SER A 69 -2.22 17.47 2.70
CA SER A 69 -0.77 17.30 2.91
C SER A 69 -0.42 16.79 4.30
N LEU A 70 -1.20 17.15 5.31
CA LEU A 70 -1.03 16.64 6.66
C LEU A 70 -1.47 15.17 6.76
N VAL A 71 -2.59 14.78 6.14
CA VAL A 71 -3.03 13.37 6.08
C VAL A 71 -1.98 12.51 5.40
N ASP A 72 -1.47 12.95 4.25
CA ASP A 72 -0.47 12.19 3.49
C ASP A 72 0.85 12.05 4.27
N HIS A 73 1.26 13.10 5.01
CA HIS A 73 2.42 13.06 5.88
C HIS A 73 2.24 12.08 7.06
N ILE A 74 1.10 12.13 7.74
CA ILE A 74 0.79 11.21 8.84
C ILE A 74 0.73 9.77 8.32
N ASP A 75 0.05 9.54 7.20
CA ASP A 75 -0.10 8.22 6.57
C ASP A 75 1.26 7.61 6.23
N GLN A 76 2.12 8.37 5.55
CA GLN A 76 3.46 7.90 5.18
C GLN A 76 4.30 7.52 6.42
N ARG A 77 4.32 8.37 7.45
CA ARG A 77 5.06 8.09 8.68
C ARG A 77 4.49 6.89 9.44
N TYR A 78 3.15 6.80 9.48
CA TYR A 78 2.46 5.69 10.12
C TYR A 78 2.76 4.36 9.40
N LEU A 79 2.70 4.32 8.06
CA LEU A 79 3.03 3.13 7.27
C LEU A 79 4.50 2.73 7.45
N THR A 80 5.42 3.70 7.44
CA THR A 80 6.85 3.44 7.68
C THR A 80 7.06 2.76 9.02
N ARG A 81 6.47 3.29 10.09
CA ARG A 81 6.55 2.68 11.42
C ARG A 81 5.85 1.33 11.49
N PHE A 82 4.64 1.25 10.92
CA PHE A 82 3.86 0.02 10.94
C PHE A 82 4.60 -1.14 10.28
N PHE A 83 5.10 -0.97 9.06
CA PHE A 83 5.80 -2.03 8.34
C PHE A 83 7.24 -2.24 8.80
N GLY A 84 7.91 -1.19 9.27
CA GLY A 84 9.28 -1.29 9.78
C GLY A 84 9.37 -1.93 11.18
N GLU A 85 8.43 -1.61 12.07
CA GLU A 85 8.54 -1.94 13.49
C GLU A 85 7.45 -2.85 14.02
N ILE A 86 6.17 -2.62 13.65
CA ILE A 86 5.01 -3.27 14.27
C ILE A 86 4.66 -4.57 13.55
N TRP A 87 4.55 -4.52 12.23
CA TRP A 87 4.18 -5.68 11.43
C TRP A 87 5.32 -6.70 11.40
N LYS A 88 4.98 -7.94 11.70
CA LYS A 88 5.91 -9.08 11.58
C LYS A 88 5.24 -10.17 10.76
N PRO A 89 5.91 -10.75 9.78
CA PRO A 89 5.37 -11.88 9.03
C PRO A 89 5.27 -13.09 9.93
N ARG A 90 4.19 -13.85 9.77
CA ARG A 90 4.07 -15.16 10.38
C ARG A 90 4.53 -16.21 9.39
N THR A 91 5.46 -17.05 9.79
CA THR A 91 5.99 -18.12 8.91
C THR A 91 4.87 -19.04 8.42
N GLU A 92 3.84 -19.26 9.23
CA GLU A 92 2.66 -20.04 8.89
C GLU A 92 1.83 -19.44 7.75
N ASP A 93 1.86 -18.12 7.57
CA ASP A 93 1.15 -17.45 6.49
C ASP A 93 1.72 -17.76 5.11
N TYR A 94 2.97 -18.24 5.05
CA TYR A 94 3.64 -18.67 3.81
C TYR A 94 3.41 -20.14 3.45
N THR A 95 2.75 -20.92 4.33
CA THR A 95 2.55 -22.39 4.12
C THR A 95 1.52 -22.73 3.04
N TYR A 96 0.86 -21.76 2.44
CA TYR A 96 -0.16 -21.94 1.40
C TYR A 96 0.32 -21.62 0.01
N SER A 97 -0.11 -20.44 -0.46
CA SER A 97 0.31 -19.92 -1.75
C SER A 97 1.81 -19.62 -1.75
N GLY A 98 2.36 -19.19 -0.59
CA GLY A 98 3.73 -18.71 -0.47
C GLY A 98 4.79 -19.74 -0.81
N TRP A 99 4.94 -20.78 0.00
CA TRP A 99 6.02 -21.74 -0.23
C TRP A 99 5.84 -22.61 -1.48
N ASN A 100 4.60 -22.91 -1.87
CA ASN A 100 4.33 -23.64 -3.10
C ASN A 100 4.77 -22.83 -4.34
N LEU A 101 4.78 -21.50 -4.26
CA LEU A 101 5.22 -20.64 -5.33
C LEU A 101 6.73 -20.79 -5.63
N VAL A 102 7.54 -21.12 -4.62
CA VAL A 102 8.99 -21.33 -4.77
C VAL A 102 9.26 -22.42 -5.81
N ASP A 103 8.63 -23.58 -5.65
CA ASP A 103 8.82 -24.71 -6.58
C ASP A 103 8.21 -24.39 -7.95
N GLN A 104 7.04 -23.74 -7.97
CA GLN A 104 6.35 -23.36 -9.20
C GLN A 104 7.19 -22.41 -10.07
N ILE A 105 7.80 -21.38 -9.47
CA ILE A 105 8.64 -20.42 -10.20
C ILE A 105 9.97 -21.07 -10.60
N ASN A 106 10.65 -21.78 -9.68
CA ASN A 106 11.94 -22.41 -9.96
C ASN A 106 11.87 -23.47 -11.06
N ALA A 107 10.74 -24.20 -11.17
CA ALA A 107 10.50 -25.17 -12.23
C ALA A 107 10.45 -24.53 -13.63
N GLN A 108 10.11 -23.24 -13.72
CA GLN A 108 10.07 -22.49 -14.97
C GLN A 108 11.44 -21.91 -15.37
N ASN A 109 12.47 -22.13 -14.55
CA ASN A 109 13.84 -21.64 -14.77
C ASN A 109 13.90 -20.12 -15.04
N PRO A 110 13.44 -19.28 -14.08
CA PRO A 110 13.23 -17.85 -14.28
C PRO A 110 14.54 -17.11 -14.60
N GLN A 111 14.47 -16.11 -15.49
CA GLN A 111 15.59 -15.25 -15.82
C GLN A 111 15.77 -14.16 -14.75
N LYS A 112 14.65 -13.54 -14.30
CA LYS A 112 14.66 -12.51 -13.29
C LYS A 112 13.29 -12.39 -12.60
N VAL A 113 13.26 -12.53 -11.30
CA VAL A 113 12.06 -12.49 -10.49
C VAL A 113 12.06 -11.24 -9.62
N LEU A 114 10.94 -10.51 -9.59
CA LEU A 114 10.71 -9.39 -8.66
C LEU A 114 9.79 -9.85 -7.52
N ASP A 115 10.19 -9.62 -6.28
CA ASP A 115 9.33 -9.69 -5.10
C ASP A 115 9.01 -8.25 -4.64
N TYR A 116 7.83 -7.76 -5.03
CA TYR A 116 7.38 -6.40 -4.72
C TYR A 116 6.74 -6.33 -3.33
N GLY A 117 7.31 -5.50 -2.47
CA GLY A 117 6.95 -5.42 -1.05
C GLY A 117 7.35 -6.70 -0.31
N CYS A 118 8.61 -7.11 -0.51
CA CYS A 118 9.16 -8.37 -0.01
C CYS A 118 9.22 -8.45 1.52
N GLY A 119 9.03 -7.31 2.24
CA GLY A 119 9.12 -7.25 3.68
C GLY A 119 10.47 -7.79 4.18
N TYR A 120 10.45 -8.87 4.94
CA TYR A 120 11.68 -9.52 5.44
C TYR A 120 12.40 -10.40 4.40
N ASN A 121 12.07 -10.26 3.12
CA ASN A 121 12.71 -10.92 1.97
C ASN A 121 12.82 -12.44 2.12
N GLN A 122 11.72 -13.08 2.53
CA GLN A 122 11.70 -14.51 2.91
C GLN A 122 11.94 -15.46 1.73
N TYR A 123 11.74 -15.02 0.50
CA TYR A 123 12.02 -15.79 -0.71
C TYR A 123 13.48 -15.70 -1.17
N SER A 124 14.26 -14.78 -0.59
CA SER A 124 15.69 -14.64 -0.89
C SER A 124 16.45 -15.96 -0.66
N GLY A 125 17.27 -16.34 -1.61
CA GLY A 125 17.99 -17.61 -1.60
C GLY A 125 17.14 -18.86 -1.86
N ARG A 126 15.80 -18.76 -1.98
CA ARG A 126 14.87 -19.85 -2.27
C ARG A 126 14.39 -19.82 -3.72
N ILE A 127 14.09 -18.64 -4.24
CA ILE A 127 13.74 -18.43 -5.65
C ILE A 127 14.99 -17.97 -6.39
N LYS A 128 15.27 -18.60 -7.53
CA LYS A 128 16.40 -18.25 -8.38
C LYS A 128 16.21 -16.85 -8.97
N ASN A 129 17.31 -16.10 -9.05
CA ASN A 129 17.35 -14.77 -9.67
C ASN A 129 16.33 -13.77 -9.12
N LEU A 130 15.97 -13.91 -7.83
CA LEU A 130 15.06 -13.03 -7.12
C LEU A 130 15.71 -11.70 -6.78
N VAL A 131 14.95 -10.63 -6.95
CA VAL A 131 15.23 -9.29 -6.44
C VAL A 131 14.05 -8.84 -5.59
N GLY A 132 14.26 -8.61 -4.31
CA GLY A 132 13.25 -8.12 -3.37
C GLY A 132 13.33 -6.60 -3.22
N ILE A 133 12.20 -5.90 -3.38
CA ILE A 133 12.11 -4.47 -3.08
C ILE A 133 11.04 -4.21 -2.03
N ASP A 134 11.32 -3.26 -1.12
CA ASP A 134 10.36 -2.83 -0.09
C ASP A 134 10.70 -1.41 0.37
N PRO A 135 9.76 -0.45 0.39
CA PRO A 135 10.06 0.92 0.79
C PRO A 135 10.27 1.09 2.31
N TYR A 136 9.89 0.09 3.12
CA TYR A 136 9.84 0.21 4.58
C TYR A 136 10.80 -0.72 5.32
N ASN A 137 11.33 -1.75 4.65
CA ASN A 137 12.09 -2.81 5.31
C ASN A 137 13.52 -2.93 4.76
N ASN A 138 14.50 -2.86 5.65
CA ASN A 138 15.93 -2.94 5.31
C ASN A 138 16.44 -4.36 5.02
N CYS A 139 15.58 -5.38 5.11
CA CYS A 139 15.90 -6.74 4.65
C CYS A 139 15.73 -6.91 3.13
N ALA A 140 15.12 -5.94 2.44
CA ALA A 140 15.02 -5.92 0.99
C ALA A 140 16.38 -5.75 0.32
N ASP A 141 16.53 -6.25 -0.91
CA ASP A 141 17.74 -5.99 -1.71
C ASP A 141 17.84 -4.50 -2.08
N TYR A 142 16.67 -3.85 -2.27
CA TYR A 142 16.57 -2.40 -2.46
C TYR A 142 15.44 -1.85 -1.61
N MET A 143 15.76 -0.90 -0.73
CA MET A 143 14.77 -0.18 0.07
C MET A 143 14.21 1.00 -0.76
N VAL A 144 13.22 0.71 -1.61
CA VAL A 144 12.67 1.66 -2.60
C VAL A 144 11.22 1.34 -2.93
N ASP A 145 10.42 2.37 -3.22
CA ASP A 145 9.09 2.18 -3.82
C ASP A 145 9.20 1.78 -5.30
N ILE A 146 8.24 0.98 -5.80
CA ILE A 146 8.23 0.52 -7.20
C ILE A 146 8.22 1.67 -8.23
N LEU A 147 7.65 2.82 -7.86
CA LEU A 147 7.60 4.00 -8.73
C LEU A 147 8.95 4.69 -8.87
N GLU A 148 9.83 4.50 -7.89
CA GLU A 148 11.19 5.05 -7.86
C GLU A 148 12.23 4.00 -8.27
N PHE A 149 11.83 2.75 -8.45
CA PHE A 149 12.71 1.66 -8.84
C PHE A 149 13.15 1.81 -10.30
N GLY A 150 14.35 2.35 -10.49
CA GLY A 150 14.94 2.71 -11.78
C GLY A 150 15.40 1.51 -12.60
N VAL A 151 14.47 0.66 -13.00
CA VAL A 151 14.72 -0.52 -13.85
C VAL A 151 13.94 -0.37 -15.15
N GLU A 152 14.56 -0.83 -16.25
CA GLU A 152 13.98 -0.78 -17.59
C GLU A 152 12.68 -1.58 -17.69
N PRO A 153 11.73 -1.15 -18.54
CA PRO A 153 10.53 -1.93 -18.86
C PRO A 153 10.86 -3.36 -19.27
N GLN A 154 9.92 -4.29 -19.05
CA GLN A 154 10.06 -5.70 -19.46
C GLN A 154 11.33 -6.39 -18.93
N SER A 155 11.69 -6.08 -17.68
CA SER A 155 12.91 -6.61 -17.03
C SER A 155 12.68 -7.93 -16.28
N PHE A 156 11.42 -8.30 -15.98
CA PHE A 156 11.11 -9.46 -15.14
C PHE A 156 10.18 -10.44 -15.87
N ASP A 157 10.49 -11.72 -15.79
CA ASP A 157 9.60 -12.80 -16.28
C ASP A 157 8.59 -13.26 -15.23
N HIS A 158 8.90 -13.04 -13.95
CA HIS A 158 7.98 -13.29 -12.84
C HIS A 158 7.94 -12.11 -11.85
N ILE A 159 6.75 -11.76 -11.37
CA ILE A 159 6.57 -10.75 -10.32
C ILE A 159 5.67 -11.32 -9.22
N ILE A 160 6.12 -11.23 -7.98
CA ILE A 160 5.38 -11.64 -6.77
C ILE A 160 4.83 -10.38 -6.10
N VAL A 161 3.53 -10.40 -5.73
CA VAL A 161 2.82 -9.28 -5.10
C VAL A 161 2.00 -9.84 -3.93
N PHE A 162 2.71 -10.23 -2.86
CA PHE A 162 2.09 -10.89 -1.72
C PHE A 162 1.90 -9.92 -0.55
N GLY A 163 0.69 -9.39 -0.43
CA GLY A 163 0.32 -8.46 0.64
C GLY A 163 0.77 -7.02 0.43
N SER A 164 1.58 -6.73 -0.56
CA SER A 164 2.18 -5.42 -0.79
C SER A 164 1.23 -4.42 -1.49
N LEU A 165 0.43 -4.87 -2.45
CA LEU A 165 -0.52 -4.01 -3.17
C LEU A 165 -1.90 -4.03 -2.52
N ASN A 166 -1.96 -3.76 -1.23
CA ASN A 166 -3.19 -3.79 -0.42
C ASN A 166 -3.52 -2.45 0.24
N PHE A 167 -2.71 -1.41 0.05
CA PHE A 167 -2.75 -0.21 0.87
C PHE A 167 -2.91 1.02 -0.02
N ASN A 168 -3.52 2.06 0.54
CA ASN A 168 -3.77 3.33 -0.12
C ASN A 168 -5.02 3.37 -1.02
N SER A 169 -5.18 4.50 -1.72
CA SER A 169 -6.33 4.74 -2.59
C SER A 169 -6.30 3.85 -3.83
N ARG A 170 -7.44 3.77 -4.51
CA ARG A 170 -7.54 3.05 -5.78
C ARG A 170 -6.57 3.60 -6.82
N GLU A 171 -6.42 4.91 -6.88
CA GLU A 171 -5.51 5.60 -7.81
C GLU A 171 -4.05 5.19 -7.55
N ASP A 172 -3.66 5.11 -6.28
CA ASP A 172 -2.32 4.65 -5.88
C ASP A 172 -2.07 3.18 -6.24
N ILE A 173 -3.10 2.34 -6.06
CA ILE A 173 -3.06 0.93 -6.44
C ILE A 173 -2.92 0.79 -7.97
N GLU A 174 -3.73 1.53 -8.75
CA GLU A 174 -3.66 1.49 -10.22
C GLU A 174 -2.29 1.96 -10.73
N LEU A 175 -1.74 3.02 -10.16
CA LEU A 175 -0.44 3.54 -10.55
C LEU A 175 0.68 2.50 -10.36
N ARG A 176 0.74 1.88 -9.19
CA ARG A 176 1.74 0.84 -8.89
C ARG A 176 1.51 -0.43 -9.69
N PHE A 177 0.25 -0.83 -9.88
CA PHE A 177 -0.09 -1.98 -10.72
C PHE A 177 0.38 -1.78 -12.16
N ASN A 178 0.12 -0.61 -12.75
CA ASN A 178 0.56 -0.27 -14.10
C ASN A 178 2.09 -0.33 -14.23
N ARG A 179 2.82 0.15 -13.22
CA ARG A 179 4.29 0.04 -13.18
C ARG A 179 4.75 -1.42 -13.12
N LEU A 180 4.10 -2.27 -12.34
CA LEU A 180 4.40 -3.72 -12.32
C LEU A 180 4.16 -4.37 -13.69
N VAL A 181 3.06 -4.02 -14.36
CA VAL A 181 2.77 -4.50 -15.73
C VAL A 181 3.81 -4.02 -16.75
N GLU A 182 4.26 -2.78 -16.64
CA GLU A 182 5.34 -2.24 -17.48
C GLU A 182 6.64 -3.04 -17.31
N LEU A 183 6.99 -3.38 -16.07
CA LEU A 183 8.20 -4.15 -15.75
C LEU A 183 8.12 -5.63 -16.15
N LEU A 184 6.91 -6.17 -16.32
CA LEU A 184 6.69 -7.56 -16.70
C LEU A 184 6.99 -7.78 -18.19
N MET A 185 7.77 -8.80 -18.51
CA MET A 185 8.03 -9.25 -19.89
C MET A 185 6.74 -9.74 -20.58
N PRO A 186 6.64 -9.69 -21.91
CA PRO A 186 5.61 -10.41 -22.65
C PRO A 186 5.62 -11.90 -22.27
N ARG A 187 4.43 -12.47 -22.02
CA ARG A 187 4.21 -13.83 -21.51
C ARG A 187 4.73 -14.08 -20.08
N GLY A 188 5.24 -13.05 -19.40
CA GLY A 188 5.60 -13.09 -17.99
C GLY A 188 4.38 -13.28 -17.09
N ARG A 189 4.62 -13.67 -15.86
CA ARG A 189 3.58 -14.00 -14.87
C ARG A 189 3.64 -13.10 -13.65
N MET A 190 2.47 -12.70 -13.15
CA MET A 190 2.35 -12.06 -11.85
C MET A 190 1.51 -12.91 -10.90
N TYR A 191 1.94 -12.99 -9.64
CA TYR A 191 1.31 -13.78 -8.59
C TYR A 191 0.87 -12.86 -7.47
N PHE A 192 -0.42 -12.84 -7.20
CA PHE A 192 -1.00 -11.97 -6.18
C PHE A 192 -1.55 -12.77 -5.00
N ARG A 193 -1.32 -12.23 -3.80
CA ARG A 193 -2.06 -12.60 -2.60
C ARG A 193 -2.51 -11.32 -1.92
N VAL A 194 -3.82 -11.08 -1.91
CA VAL A 194 -4.39 -9.77 -1.56
C VAL A 194 -5.44 -9.86 -0.46
N ASN A 195 -5.71 -8.70 0.14
CA ASN A 195 -6.67 -8.53 1.21
C ASN A 195 -8.04 -8.08 0.66
N PRO A 196 -9.16 -8.72 1.04
CA PRO A 196 -10.51 -8.30 0.64
C PRO A 196 -11.06 -7.09 1.43
N GLY A 197 -10.23 -6.28 2.08
CA GLY A 197 -10.66 -5.14 2.88
C GLY A 197 -10.73 -5.41 4.39
N ILE A 198 -10.15 -6.54 4.86
CA ILE A 198 -10.14 -6.87 6.29
C ILE A 198 -9.12 -5.98 7.02
N PRO A 199 -9.54 -5.17 8.01
CA PRO A 199 -8.64 -4.31 8.77
C PRO A 199 -7.56 -5.10 9.51
N HIS A 200 -6.39 -4.51 9.67
CA HIS A 200 -5.32 -5.10 10.46
C HIS A 200 -5.50 -4.74 11.95
N ALA A 201 -5.50 -5.75 12.83
CA ALA A 201 -5.76 -5.55 14.26
C ALA A 201 -4.79 -4.55 14.94
N ASN A 202 -3.50 -4.61 14.58
CA ASN A 202 -2.47 -3.74 15.13
C ASN A 202 -2.19 -2.49 14.27
N GLY A 203 -2.99 -2.26 13.24
CA GLY A 203 -2.84 -1.14 12.30
C GLY A 203 -4.19 -0.49 11.99
N PRO A 204 -4.87 0.11 12.99
CA PRO A 204 -6.22 0.65 12.80
C PRO A 204 -6.28 1.77 11.74
N TRP A 205 -5.19 2.48 11.55
CA TRP A 205 -5.07 3.59 10.60
C TRP A 205 -4.57 3.16 9.21
N VAL A 206 -4.18 1.90 9.05
CA VAL A 206 -3.83 1.37 7.71
C VAL A 206 -5.10 1.26 6.88
N ASP A 207 -5.15 1.97 5.77
CA ASP A 207 -6.25 1.86 4.81
C ASP A 207 -6.04 0.66 3.90
N ILE A 208 -7.00 -0.28 3.89
CA ILE A 208 -6.88 -1.54 3.16
C ILE A 208 -7.76 -1.49 1.92
N PHE A 209 -7.14 -1.63 0.75
CA PHE A 209 -7.86 -1.70 -0.52
C PHE A 209 -8.64 -3.03 -0.62
N PRO A 210 -9.96 -2.98 -0.88
CA PRO A 210 -10.83 -4.16 -0.81
C PRO A 210 -10.82 -4.96 -2.12
N TRP A 211 -9.76 -5.72 -2.36
CA TRP A 211 -9.68 -6.59 -3.53
C TRP A 211 -10.82 -7.59 -3.60
N ASN A 212 -11.33 -7.82 -4.83
CA ASN A 212 -12.31 -8.85 -5.17
C ASN A 212 -12.07 -9.33 -6.61
N PHE A 213 -12.91 -10.27 -7.08
CA PHE A 213 -12.79 -10.82 -8.44
C PHE A 213 -13.02 -9.75 -9.51
N GLU A 214 -14.04 -8.92 -9.33
CA GLU A 214 -14.44 -7.88 -10.29
C GLU A 214 -13.30 -6.88 -10.51
N ILE A 215 -12.65 -6.45 -9.44
CA ILE A 215 -11.48 -5.57 -9.49
C ILE A 215 -10.30 -6.27 -10.18
N ALA A 216 -10.00 -7.50 -9.79
CA ALA A 216 -8.90 -8.25 -10.42
C ALA A 216 -9.15 -8.44 -11.92
N TYR A 217 -10.38 -8.77 -12.31
CA TYR A 217 -10.77 -8.90 -13.72
C TYR A 217 -10.70 -7.58 -14.47
N GLU A 218 -11.18 -6.48 -13.87
CA GLU A 218 -11.08 -5.13 -14.46
C GLU A 218 -9.62 -4.75 -14.74
N PHE A 219 -8.71 -4.99 -13.78
CA PHE A 219 -7.27 -4.71 -13.94
C PHE A 219 -6.66 -5.55 -15.08
N SER A 220 -7.11 -6.81 -15.24
CA SER A 220 -6.65 -7.64 -16.35
C SER A 220 -7.04 -7.05 -17.71
N GLN A 221 -8.31 -6.63 -17.85
CA GLN A 221 -8.83 -6.09 -19.10
C GLN A 221 -8.15 -4.77 -19.50
N LYS A 222 -7.91 -3.88 -18.51
CA LYS A 222 -7.24 -2.59 -18.75
C LYS A 222 -5.77 -2.72 -19.15
N ASN A 223 -5.10 -3.83 -18.78
CA ASN A 223 -3.65 -3.96 -18.87
C ASN A 223 -3.16 -5.08 -19.80
N ASN A 224 -4.00 -5.58 -20.68
CA ASN A 224 -3.65 -6.66 -21.61
C ASN A 224 -3.10 -7.90 -20.89
N LEU A 225 -3.78 -8.32 -19.82
CA LEU A 225 -3.42 -9.47 -19.01
C LEU A 225 -4.53 -10.54 -19.10
N ASP A 226 -4.13 -11.81 -19.01
CA ASP A 226 -5.03 -12.94 -18.81
C ASP A 226 -5.07 -13.31 -17.33
N LEU A 227 -6.27 -13.26 -16.71
CA LEU A 227 -6.50 -13.72 -15.34
C LEU A 227 -6.70 -15.24 -15.34
N THR A 228 -5.61 -15.99 -15.14
CA THR A 228 -5.60 -17.45 -15.29
C THR A 228 -6.11 -18.21 -14.08
N THR A 229 -6.02 -17.61 -12.91
CA THR A 229 -6.41 -18.21 -11.63
C THR A 229 -7.02 -17.14 -10.74
N PHE A 230 -8.13 -17.46 -10.07
CA PHE A 230 -8.65 -16.68 -8.95
C PHE A 230 -9.27 -17.63 -7.94
N LYS A 231 -8.79 -17.60 -6.70
CA LYS A 231 -9.29 -18.48 -5.63
C LYS A 231 -9.20 -17.82 -4.26
N LYS A 232 -10.07 -18.27 -3.35
CA LYS A 232 -9.93 -17.94 -1.93
C LYS A 232 -8.71 -18.69 -1.37
N ASP A 233 -7.88 -17.96 -0.62
CA ASP A 233 -6.74 -18.49 0.11
C ASP A 233 -7.03 -18.46 1.62
N ARG A 234 -6.13 -18.97 2.45
CA ARG A 234 -6.28 -18.91 3.92
C ARG A 234 -6.34 -17.48 4.44
N ASN A 235 -6.87 -17.34 5.65
CA ASN A 235 -7.05 -16.07 6.34
C ASN A 235 -7.91 -15.09 5.52
N ASP A 236 -8.90 -15.64 4.78
CA ASP A 236 -9.80 -14.88 3.93
C ASP A 236 -9.10 -13.99 2.88
N ARG A 237 -7.88 -14.34 2.48
CA ARG A 237 -7.18 -13.68 1.38
C ARG A 237 -7.66 -14.23 0.04
N PHE A 238 -7.43 -13.44 -1.04
CA PHE A 238 -7.54 -13.92 -2.41
C PHE A 238 -6.16 -14.17 -2.99
N TYR A 239 -6.02 -15.27 -3.72
CA TYR A 239 -4.89 -15.57 -4.56
C TYR A 239 -5.31 -15.57 -6.01
N PHE A 240 -4.55 -14.89 -6.87
CA PHE A 240 -4.76 -14.91 -8.32
C PHE A 240 -3.47 -14.73 -9.10
N GLU A 241 -3.52 -15.14 -10.37
CA GLU A 241 -2.38 -15.09 -11.27
C GLU A 241 -2.77 -14.38 -12.57
N TYR A 242 -1.85 -13.57 -13.08
CA TYR A 242 -1.94 -12.98 -14.41
C TYR A 242 -0.82 -13.49 -15.30
N ILE A 243 -1.12 -13.58 -16.61
CA ILE A 243 -0.13 -13.72 -17.68
C ILE A 243 -0.24 -12.49 -18.56
N LYS A 244 0.88 -11.82 -18.84
CA LYS A 244 0.92 -10.72 -19.80
C LYS A 244 0.76 -11.28 -21.21
N LEU A 245 -0.26 -10.84 -21.92
CA LEU A 245 -0.45 -11.23 -23.32
C LEU A 245 0.68 -10.62 -24.15
N GLY A 246 1.18 -11.37 -25.14
CA GLY A 246 2.13 -10.85 -26.10
C GLY A 246 1.48 -9.80 -27.00
N ASP A 247 2.27 -8.90 -27.54
CA ASP A 247 1.78 -8.01 -28.59
C ASP A 247 1.22 -8.85 -29.73
N SER A 248 -0.01 -8.55 -30.14
CA SER A 248 -0.60 -9.19 -31.32
C SER A 248 0.25 -8.83 -32.52
N VAL A 249 0.88 -9.82 -33.14
CA VAL A 249 1.65 -9.68 -34.38
C VAL A 249 0.70 -9.35 -35.52
#